data_fe7187625b0bbb54cd6261f882983957
#
_entry.id   fe7187625b0bbb54cd6261f882983957
#
_cell.length_a   1.000
_cell.length_b   1.000
_cell.length_c   1.000
_cell.angle_alpha   90.00
_cell.angle_beta   90.00
_cell.angle_gamma   90.00
#
_symmetry.space_group_name_H-M   'P 1'
#
loop_
_entity.id
_entity.type
_entity.pdbx_description
1 polymer ?
#
loop_
_entity_poly.entity_id
_entity_poly.type
_entity_poly.pdbx_seq_one_letter_code
_entity_poly.pdbx_strand_id
1 'polypeptide(L)'
;MSTKVEKFHAVNSALGAAALLEQLAEESTELAHAAMKQARIERGENPTPVSASEAFSNLFEEVADVRLCIRALESVIGPMDTKEIEDEKLTRWMERIKATQAKKKHAARRKKELRDAEIFFCLVG
;
A
#
# COMPACT_ATOMS: atom_id res chain seq x y z
N MET A 1 20.96 -17.84 24.64
CA MET A 1 20.30 -17.01 23.60
C MET A 1 18.80 -17.15 23.75
N SER A 2 18.09 -16.03 23.84
CA SER A 2 16.64 -16.07 23.96
C SER A 2 15.99 -16.50 22.65
N THR A 3 15.00 -17.38 22.75
CA THR A 3 14.18 -17.76 21.61
C THR A 3 13.30 -16.60 21.14
N LYS A 4 12.76 -16.69 19.93
CA LYS A 4 11.82 -15.69 19.40
C LYS A 4 10.57 -15.56 20.28
N VAL A 5 10.09 -16.66 20.83
CA VAL A 5 8.93 -16.69 21.73
C VAL A 5 9.24 -15.94 23.03
N GLU A 6 10.41 -16.19 23.63
CA GLU A 6 10.84 -15.48 24.84
C GLU A 6 10.97 -13.97 24.62
N LYS A 7 11.47 -13.56 23.46
CA LYS A 7 11.56 -12.13 23.09
C LYS A 7 10.17 -11.48 23.00
N PHE A 8 9.21 -12.12 22.34
CA PHE A 8 7.83 -11.62 22.27
C PHE A 8 7.18 -11.58 23.66
N HIS A 9 7.40 -12.59 24.47
CA HIS A 9 6.88 -12.60 25.85
C HIS A 9 7.44 -11.44 26.67
N ALA A 10 8.73 -11.14 26.55
CA ALA A 10 9.36 -10.01 27.25
C ALA A 10 8.77 -8.67 26.82
N VAL A 11 8.60 -8.46 25.51
CA VAL A 11 8.00 -7.24 24.93
C VAL A 11 6.55 -7.08 25.42
N ASN A 12 5.75 -8.13 25.36
CA ASN A 12 4.34 -8.10 25.75
C ASN A 12 4.14 -7.86 27.24
N SER A 13 5.00 -8.46 28.07
CA SER A 13 4.98 -8.26 29.52
C SER A 13 5.32 -6.80 29.90
N ALA A 14 6.16 -6.16 29.11
CA ALA A 14 6.55 -4.77 29.33
C ALA A 14 5.54 -3.75 28.83
N LEU A 15 4.92 -3.98 27.66
CA LEU A 15 4.12 -2.99 26.95
C LEU A 15 2.61 -3.20 27.08
N GLY A 16 2.12 -4.40 26.94
CA GLY A 16 0.68 -4.69 26.89
C GLY A 16 0.00 -4.24 25.59
N ALA A 17 -1.29 -4.56 25.46
CA ALA A 17 -2.04 -4.37 24.21
C ALA A 17 -2.18 -2.90 23.78
N ALA A 18 -2.47 -1.99 24.71
CA ALA A 18 -2.66 -0.58 24.39
C ALA A 18 -1.38 0.06 23.81
N ALA A 19 -0.24 -0.16 24.46
CA ALA A 19 1.04 0.36 23.99
C ALA A 19 1.46 -0.27 22.65
N LEU A 20 1.17 -1.55 22.41
CA LEU A 20 1.43 -2.21 21.15
C LEU A 20 0.55 -1.66 20.01
N LEU A 21 -0.71 -1.30 20.28
CA LEU A 21 -1.59 -0.65 19.32
C LEU A 21 -1.09 0.76 18.95
N GLU A 22 -0.64 1.52 19.95
CA GLU A 22 -0.04 2.84 19.73
C GLU A 22 1.24 2.74 18.90
N GLN A 23 2.09 1.75 19.19
CA GLN A 23 3.30 1.48 18.43
C GLN A 23 2.96 1.07 16.98
N LEU A 24 1.95 0.24 16.77
CA LEU A 24 1.48 -0.12 15.44
C LEU A 24 1.01 1.11 14.65
N ALA A 25 0.31 2.04 15.29
CA ALA A 25 -0.12 3.28 14.64
C ALA A 25 1.06 4.16 14.24
N GLU A 26 2.08 4.28 15.10
CA GLU A 26 3.30 5.03 14.82
C GLU A 26 4.08 4.41 13.64
N GLU A 27 4.38 3.14 13.70
CA GLU A 27 5.11 2.44 12.62
C GLU A 27 4.33 2.42 11.29
N SER A 28 3.00 2.36 11.35
CA SER A 28 2.15 2.47 10.15
C SER A 28 2.26 3.85 9.50
N THR A 29 2.42 4.91 10.29
CA THR A 29 2.65 6.27 9.80
C THR A 29 4.03 6.40 9.14
N GLU A 30 5.05 5.82 9.72
CA GLU A 30 6.40 5.81 9.15
C GLU A 30 6.44 5.00 7.86
N LEU A 31 5.76 3.85 7.83
CA LEU A 31 5.58 3.07 6.60
C LEU A 31 4.87 3.88 5.50
N ALA A 32 3.83 4.64 5.85
CA ALA A 32 3.15 5.49 4.88
C ALA A 32 4.08 6.54 4.27
N HIS A 33 4.92 7.19 5.08
CA HIS A 33 5.92 8.14 4.60
C HIS A 33 6.96 7.47 3.67
N ALA A 34 7.49 6.32 4.06
CA ALA A 34 8.46 5.56 3.24
C ALA A 34 7.84 5.11 1.91
N ALA A 35 6.60 4.63 1.93
CA ALA A 35 5.88 4.22 0.72
C ALA A 35 5.62 5.39 -0.23
N MET A 36 5.23 6.56 0.28
CA MET A 36 5.02 7.77 -0.54
C MET A 36 6.33 8.29 -1.14
N LYS A 37 7.43 8.21 -0.40
CA LYS A 37 8.76 8.56 -0.92
C LYS A 37 9.16 7.63 -2.06
N GLN A 38 9.00 6.33 -1.88
CA GLN A 38 9.27 5.35 -2.94
C GLN A 38 8.39 5.57 -4.17
N ALA A 39 7.10 5.85 -3.99
CA ALA A 39 6.19 6.13 -5.10
C ALA A 39 6.64 7.34 -5.95
N ARG A 40 7.15 8.39 -5.31
CA ARG A 40 7.70 9.56 -6.01
C ARG A 40 8.97 9.22 -6.80
N ILE A 41 9.84 8.38 -6.23
CA ILE A 41 11.03 7.89 -6.92
C ILE A 41 10.65 7.07 -8.16
N GLU A 42 9.69 6.15 -8.04
CA GLU A 42 9.19 5.32 -9.15
C GLU A 42 8.60 6.17 -10.30
N ARG A 43 7.99 7.30 -9.96
CA ARG A 43 7.46 8.25 -10.96
C ARG A 43 8.49 9.21 -11.53
N GLY A 44 9.70 9.25 -10.98
CA GLY A 44 10.72 10.22 -11.36
C GLY A 44 10.39 11.67 -11.02
N GLU A 45 9.47 11.91 -10.07
CA GLU A 45 8.92 13.24 -9.77
C GLU A 45 9.66 14.01 -8.70
N ASN A 46 10.58 13.37 -7.96
CA ASN A 46 11.13 14.03 -6.79
C ASN A 46 12.64 13.91 -6.68
N PRO A 47 13.38 15.04 -6.68
CA PRO A 47 14.74 15.06 -6.24
C PRO A 47 14.77 14.85 -4.70
N THR A 48 14.82 13.60 -4.24
CA THR A 48 15.10 13.34 -2.84
C THR A 48 16.62 13.33 -2.63
N PRO A 49 17.12 13.81 -1.49
CA PRO A 49 18.54 13.72 -1.16
C PRO A 49 18.99 12.28 -0.91
N VAL A 50 18.06 11.33 -0.91
CA VAL A 50 18.30 9.91 -0.64
C VAL A 50 18.33 9.14 -1.95
N SER A 51 19.27 8.21 -2.11
CA SER A 51 19.32 7.34 -3.29
C SER A 51 18.10 6.42 -3.35
N ALA A 52 17.73 5.96 -4.55
CA ALA A 52 16.65 4.99 -4.75
C ALA A 52 16.88 3.69 -3.96
N SER A 53 18.11 3.22 -3.88
CA SER A 53 18.50 2.04 -3.09
C SER A 53 18.27 2.23 -1.59
N GLU A 54 18.65 3.39 -1.07
CA GLU A 54 18.48 3.75 0.33
C GLU A 54 17.00 3.91 0.71
N ALA A 55 16.20 4.57 -0.14
CA ALA A 55 14.75 4.69 0.05
C ALA A 55 14.05 3.33 0.05
N PHE A 56 14.49 2.40 -0.80
CA PHE A 56 13.98 1.04 -0.86
C PHE A 56 14.34 0.24 0.41
N SER A 57 15.57 0.35 0.89
CA SER A 57 15.99 -0.25 2.17
C SER A 57 15.17 0.29 3.35
N ASN A 58 14.95 1.58 3.41
CA ASN A 58 14.11 2.20 4.44
C ASN A 58 12.67 1.67 4.39
N LEU A 59 12.10 1.48 3.19
CA LEU A 59 10.78 0.88 3.04
C LEU A 59 10.72 -0.54 3.63
N PHE A 60 11.75 -1.36 3.42
CA PHE A 60 11.83 -2.70 4.01
C PHE A 60 11.88 -2.68 5.53
N GLU A 61 12.63 -1.74 6.11
CA GLU A 61 12.71 -1.56 7.57
C GLU A 61 11.32 -1.24 8.13
N GLU A 62 10.61 -0.28 7.55
CA GLU A 62 9.27 0.10 8.01
C GLU A 62 8.25 -1.04 7.85
N VAL A 63 8.33 -1.81 6.78
CA VAL A 63 7.51 -3.03 6.62
C VAL A 63 7.82 -4.04 7.72
N ALA A 64 9.08 -4.22 8.07
CA ALA A 64 9.49 -5.12 9.15
C ALA A 64 8.95 -4.66 10.50
N ASP A 65 9.01 -3.37 10.80
CA ASP A 65 8.54 -2.79 12.05
C ASP A 65 7.02 -2.95 12.20
N VAL A 66 6.24 -2.66 11.17
CA VAL A 66 4.78 -2.90 11.18
C VAL A 66 4.45 -4.38 11.37
N ARG A 67 5.13 -5.28 10.65
CA ARG A 67 4.93 -6.73 10.80
C ARG A 67 5.28 -7.22 12.21
N LEU A 68 6.33 -6.67 12.78
CA LEU A 68 6.76 -7.01 14.14
C LEU A 68 5.72 -6.57 15.17
N CYS A 69 5.17 -5.37 15.05
CA CYS A 69 4.09 -4.88 15.90
C CYS A 69 2.84 -5.76 15.81
N ILE A 70 2.45 -6.16 14.59
CA ILE A 70 1.30 -7.07 14.39
C ILE A 70 1.53 -8.40 15.10
N ARG A 71 2.70 -9.01 14.95
CA ARG A 71 3.02 -10.29 15.62
C ARG A 71 3.05 -10.15 17.14
N ALA A 72 3.60 -9.07 17.65
CA ALA A 72 3.61 -8.79 19.09
C ALA A 72 2.18 -8.63 19.61
N LEU A 73 1.32 -7.93 18.88
CA LEU A 73 -0.08 -7.77 19.22
C LEU A 73 -0.83 -9.11 19.20
N GLU A 74 -0.63 -9.94 18.18
CA GLU A 74 -1.23 -11.26 18.08
C GLU A 74 -0.87 -12.17 19.27
N SER A 75 0.32 -12.04 19.81
CA SER A 75 0.72 -12.81 20.98
C SER A 75 0.02 -12.37 22.28
N VAL A 76 -0.65 -11.21 22.28
CA VAL A 76 -1.47 -10.71 23.40
C VAL A 76 -2.95 -10.97 23.19
N ILE A 77 -3.48 -10.65 22.02
CA ILE A 77 -4.93 -10.71 21.73
C ILE A 77 -5.36 -11.99 20.99
N GLY A 78 -4.39 -12.79 20.53
CA GLY A 78 -4.62 -13.97 19.72
C GLY A 78 -4.40 -13.75 18.22
N PRO A 79 -4.33 -14.82 17.43
CA PRO A 79 -4.10 -14.76 16.00
C PRO A 79 -5.15 -13.91 15.27
N MET A 80 -4.70 -13.03 14.37
CA MET A 80 -5.55 -12.26 13.47
C MET A 80 -5.55 -12.94 12.09
N ASP A 81 -6.47 -13.86 11.87
CA ASP A 81 -6.64 -14.49 10.57
C ASP A 81 -7.41 -13.54 9.64
N THR A 82 -6.70 -12.96 8.70
CA THR A 82 -7.24 -11.99 7.75
C THR A 82 -7.45 -12.56 6.35
N LYS A 83 -7.21 -13.84 6.14
CA LYS A 83 -7.17 -14.46 4.82
C LYS A 83 -8.45 -14.23 4.00
N GLU A 84 -9.61 -14.53 4.56
CA GLU A 84 -10.89 -14.34 3.87
C GLU A 84 -11.15 -12.85 3.55
N ILE A 85 -10.83 -11.97 4.50
CA ILE A 85 -10.97 -10.53 4.32
C ILE A 85 -10.05 -10.03 3.20
N GLU A 86 -8.83 -10.52 3.14
CA GLU A 86 -7.87 -10.16 2.07
C GLU A 86 -8.35 -10.64 0.71
N ASP A 87 -8.86 -11.86 0.60
CA ASP A 87 -9.39 -12.43 -0.64
C ASP A 87 -10.59 -11.62 -1.16
N GLU A 88 -11.53 -11.26 -0.29
CA GLU A 88 -12.66 -10.40 -0.65
C GLU A 88 -12.23 -9.00 -1.09
N LYS A 89 -11.29 -8.40 -0.37
CA LYS A 89 -10.76 -7.07 -0.70
C LYS A 89 -10.00 -7.09 -2.03
N LEU A 90 -9.21 -8.12 -2.28
CA LEU A 90 -8.48 -8.29 -3.53
C LEU A 90 -9.45 -8.44 -4.72
N THR A 91 -10.50 -9.21 -4.57
CA THR A 91 -11.55 -9.36 -5.59
C THR A 91 -12.22 -8.03 -5.91
N ARG A 92 -12.63 -7.27 -4.88
CA ARG A 92 -13.21 -5.94 -5.06
C ARG A 92 -12.24 -4.95 -5.70
N TRP A 93 -10.98 -5.03 -5.36
CA TRP A 93 -9.95 -4.18 -5.95
C TRP A 93 -9.78 -4.48 -7.45
N MET A 94 -9.71 -5.77 -7.81
CA MET A 94 -9.66 -6.19 -9.22
C MET A 94 -10.88 -5.71 -10.01
N GLU A 95 -12.09 -5.82 -9.46
CA GLU A 95 -13.32 -5.34 -10.09
C GLU A 95 -13.31 -3.82 -10.31
N ARG A 96 -12.83 -3.04 -9.33
CA ARG A 96 -12.67 -1.58 -9.48
C ARG A 96 -11.68 -1.21 -10.58
N ILE A 97 -10.56 -1.92 -10.68
CA ILE A 97 -9.57 -1.71 -11.74
C ILE A 97 -10.19 -1.97 -13.10
N LYS A 98 -10.89 -3.10 -13.27
CA LYS A 98 -11.59 -3.45 -14.51
C LYS A 98 -12.64 -2.41 -14.91
N ALA A 99 -13.44 -1.93 -13.94
CA ALA A 99 -14.44 -0.90 -14.19
C ALA A 99 -13.81 0.43 -14.62
N THR A 100 -12.71 0.83 -14.00
CA THR A 100 -11.96 2.04 -14.37
C THR A 100 -11.35 1.91 -15.77
N GLN A 101 -10.77 0.78 -16.10
CA GLN A 101 -10.21 0.50 -17.43
C GLN A 101 -11.30 0.53 -18.52
N ALA A 102 -12.47 -0.06 -18.26
CA ALA A 102 -13.61 -0.03 -19.16
C ALA A 102 -14.12 1.39 -19.42
N LYS A 103 -14.21 2.23 -18.38
CA LYS A 103 -14.58 3.66 -18.51
C LYS A 103 -13.57 4.43 -19.35
N LYS A 104 -12.28 4.24 -19.14
CA LYS A 104 -11.21 4.89 -19.91
C LYS A 104 -11.28 4.50 -21.39
N LYS A 105 -11.49 3.21 -21.67
CA LYS A 105 -11.61 2.67 -23.02
C LYS A 105 -12.84 3.25 -23.74
N HIS A 106 -13.97 3.35 -23.07
CA HIS A 106 -15.19 3.94 -23.61
C HIS A 106 -15.02 5.43 -23.88
N ALA A 107 -14.41 6.20 -22.96
CA ALA A 107 -14.13 7.61 -23.14
C ALA A 107 -13.17 7.86 -24.32
N ALA A 108 -12.13 7.06 -24.46
CA ALA A 108 -11.18 7.14 -25.58
C ALA A 108 -11.87 6.86 -26.92
N ARG A 109 -12.78 5.87 -26.97
CA ARG A 109 -13.56 5.56 -28.17
C ARG A 109 -14.47 6.72 -28.57
N ARG A 110 -15.23 7.29 -27.62
CA ARG A 110 -16.08 8.46 -27.87
C ARG A 110 -15.29 9.65 -28.37
N LYS A 111 -14.14 9.92 -27.77
CA LYS A 111 -13.26 11.01 -28.21
C LYS A 111 -12.76 10.82 -29.64
N LYS A 112 -12.45 9.59 -30.02
CA LYS A 112 -12.06 9.26 -31.39
C LYS A 112 -13.23 9.45 -32.37
N GLU A 113 -14.41 8.94 -32.05
CA GLU A 113 -15.62 9.08 -32.88
C GLU A 113 -15.99 10.55 -33.13
N LEU A 114 -15.91 11.39 -32.09
CA LEU A 114 -16.13 12.83 -32.22
C LEU A 114 -15.11 13.50 -33.14
N ARG A 115 -13.84 13.18 -32.98
CA ARG A 115 -12.77 13.71 -33.83
C ARG A 115 -12.92 13.27 -35.28
N ASP A 116 -13.26 12.03 -35.53
CA ASP A 116 -13.49 11.50 -36.87
C ASP A 116 -14.72 12.15 -37.52
N ALA A 117 -15.77 12.44 -36.75
CA ALA A 117 -16.92 13.21 -37.23
C ALA A 117 -16.59 14.67 -37.57
N GLU A 118 -15.77 15.35 -36.76
CA GLU A 118 -15.29 16.72 -37.05
C GLU A 118 -14.47 16.78 -38.33
N ILE A 119 -13.56 15.82 -38.53
CA ILE A 119 -12.77 15.71 -39.76
C ILE A 119 -13.69 15.46 -40.97
N PHE A 120 -14.68 14.59 -40.85
CA PHE A 120 -15.67 14.33 -41.89
C PHE A 120 -16.43 15.62 -42.28
N PHE A 121 -16.93 16.39 -41.29
CA PHE A 121 -17.61 17.65 -41.53
C PHE A 121 -16.71 18.70 -42.22
N CYS A 122 -15.43 18.76 -41.87
CA CYS A 122 -14.48 19.66 -42.53
C CYS A 122 -14.20 19.28 -44.00
N LEU A 123 -14.28 17.97 -44.33
CA LEU A 123 -14.00 17.49 -45.69
C LEU A 123 -15.21 17.59 -46.63
N VAL A 124 -16.44 17.61 -46.12
CA VAL A 124 -17.69 17.57 -46.89
C VAL A 124 -18.38 18.96 -46.93
N GLY A 125 -18.01 19.85 -46.03
CA GLY A 125 -18.46 21.24 -45.99
C GLY A 125 -17.55 22.14 -46.81
#